data_b6c8123c33ec2724e48e5be9fb340b7f
#
_entry.id   b6c8123c33ec2724e48e5be9fb340b7f
#
_cell.length_a   1.000
_cell.length_b   1.000
_cell.length_c   1.000
_cell.angle_alpha   90.00
_cell.angle_beta   90.00
_cell.angle_gamma   90.00
#
_symmetry.space_group_name_H-M   'P 1'
#
loop_
_entity.id
_entity.type
_entity.pdbx_description
1 polymer ?
#
loop_
_entity_poly.entity_id
_entity_poly.type
_entity_poly.pdbx_seq_one_letter_code
_entity_poly.pdbx_strand_id
1 'polypeptide(L)'
;MNSMKQSLAICLSILLIWAMMPPGADAGAWPATTPTHAPQELYAPVPPNDMDALVAPIALYPDALVAQILGASTYPDQVEAADAFVKANLGMTGDRLQQAAQDEEWDPSVMALLQFPSVLEKLAQNLGWTSALGDVSANQQADVMAAIQRMRAKAYDAGNLKSGQQIKVVKESPDIIVIQPANPQVVYVPAYNPTVIYGSPVATPGYSTTAVATTAV
;
A
#
# COMPACT_ATOMS: atom_id res chain seq x y z
N MET A 1 12.69 41.83 -15.64
CA MET A 1 11.89 43.01 -15.94
C MET A 1 10.74 42.71 -16.92
N ASN A 2 10.49 41.45 -17.31
CA ASN A 2 9.40 41.06 -18.24
C ASN A 2 8.18 40.38 -17.59
N SER A 3 8.27 39.97 -16.33
CA SER A 3 7.19 39.25 -15.62
C SER A 3 6.08 40.19 -15.10
N MET A 4 6.42 41.45 -14.81
CA MET A 4 5.45 42.42 -14.27
C MET A 4 4.54 43.02 -15.32
N LYS A 5 4.89 42.96 -16.63
CA LYS A 5 4.08 43.50 -17.73
C LYS A 5 2.98 42.54 -18.21
N GLN A 6 3.11 41.25 -17.97
CA GLN A 6 2.10 40.26 -18.34
C GLN A 6 0.92 40.21 -17.36
N SER A 7 1.14 40.50 -16.08
CA SER A 7 0.07 40.53 -15.08
C SER A 7 -0.88 41.72 -15.22
N LEU A 8 -0.44 42.83 -15.80
CA LEU A 8 -1.29 44.00 -15.99
C LEU A 8 -2.22 43.86 -17.21
N ALA A 9 -1.84 43.06 -18.20
CA ALA A 9 -2.65 42.88 -19.42
C ALA A 9 -3.88 41.98 -19.19
N ILE A 10 -3.80 41.07 -18.23
CA ILE A 10 -4.90 40.13 -17.92
C ILE A 10 -5.99 40.79 -17.08
N CYS A 11 -5.63 41.74 -16.21
CA CYS A 11 -6.62 42.48 -15.41
C CYS A 11 -7.45 43.48 -16.21
N LEU A 12 -6.92 44.01 -17.32
CA LEU A 12 -7.65 44.99 -18.13
C LEU A 12 -8.68 44.34 -19.07
N SER A 13 -8.51 43.06 -19.41
CA SER A 13 -9.44 42.36 -20.32
C SER A 13 -10.72 41.89 -19.63
N ILE A 14 -10.73 41.77 -18.31
CA ILE A 14 -11.92 41.32 -17.55
C ILE A 14 -12.89 42.49 -17.29
N LEU A 15 -12.41 43.72 -17.29
CA LEU A 15 -13.22 44.91 -16.99
C LEU A 15 -14.05 45.40 -18.18
N LEU A 16 -13.77 44.99 -19.41
CA LEU A 16 -14.45 45.42 -20.63
C LEU A 16 -15.65 44.55 -21.03
N ILE A 17 -15.84 43.38 -20.42
CA ILE A 17 -16.95 42.46 -20.76
C ILE A 17 -18.23 42.79 -19.98
N TRP A 18 -18.16 43.62 -18.94
CA TRP A 18 -19.34 43.98 -18.10
C TRP A 18 -20.15 45.16 -18.62
N ALA A 19 -19.71 45.87 -19.67
CA ALA A 19 -20.36 47.07 -20.15
C ALA A 19 -21.32 46.88 -21.34
N MET A 20 -21.56 45.65 -21.79
CA MET A 20 -22.41 45.39 -22.97
C MET A 20 -23.56 44.40 -22.64
N MET A 21 -24.10 44.42 -21.43
CA MET A 21 -25.30 43.65 -21.12
C MET A 21 -26.54 44.55 -21.34
N PRO A 22 -27.44 44.21 -22.28
CA PRO A 22 -28.66 45.01 -22.49
C PRO A 22 -29.56 44.91 -21.25
N PRO A 23 -30.17 46.00 -20.80
CA PRO A 23 -31.15 45.97 -19.73
C PRO A 23 -32.44 45.34 -20.28
N GLY A 24 -32.77 44.12 -19.83
CA GLY A 24 -34.04 43.52 -20.21
C GLY A 24 -34.03 42.01 -20.47
N ALA A 25 -33.01 41.25 -20.08
CA ALA A 25 -33.11 39.81 -20.09
C ALA A 25 -33.85 39.37 -18.84
N ASP A 26 -35.11 38.96 -18.99
CA ASP A 26 -35.88 38.25 -17.98
C ASP A 26 -35.01 37.13 -17.43
N ALA A 27 -34.83 37.14 -16.12
CA ALA A 27 -34.14 36.06 -15.42
C ALA A 27 -35.00 34.77 -15.51
N GLY A 28 -34.96 34.14 -16.67
CA GLY A 28 -35.46 32.79 -16.85
C GLY A 28 -34.77 31.92 -15.81
N ALA A 29 -35.54 31.44 -14.85
CA ALA A 29 -35.09 30.52 -13.81
C ALA A 29 -34.41 29.32 -14.50
N TRP A 30 -33.09 29.31 -14.46
CA TRP A 30 -32.34 28.10 -14.82
C TRP A 30 -32.86 26.98 -13.92
N PRO A 31 -33.31 25.84 -14.48
CA PRO A 31 -33.60 24.72 -13.62
C PRO A 31 -32.35 24.45 -12.80
N ALA A 32 -32.45 24.66 -11.50
CA ALA A 32 -31.43 24.22 -10.57
C ALA A 32 -31.38 22.70 -10.67
N THR A 33 -30.58 22.19 -11.61
CA THR A 33 -30.13 20.80 -11.56
C THR A 33 -29.26 20.72 -10.33
N THR A 34 -29.90 20.42 -9.18
CA THR A 34 -29.17 19.89 -8.02
C THR A 34 -28.34 18.73 -8.58
N PRO A 35 -27.01 18.77 -8.49
CA PRO A 35 -26.24 17.60 -8.83
C PRO A 35 -26.75 16.50 -7.89
N THR A 36 -27.41 15.49 -8.46
CA THR A 36 -27.70 14.27 -7.73
C THR A 36 -26.31 13.70 -7.42
N HIS A 37 -25.82 13.99 -6.22
CA HIS A 37 -24.63 13.37 -5.69
C HIS A 37 -24.96 11.87 -5.67
N ALA A 38 -24.38 11.12 -6.58
CA ALA A 38 -24.41 9.66 -6.48
C ALA A 38 -23.96 9.34 -5.05
N PRO A 39 -24.61 8.41 -4.34
CA PRO A 39 -24.17 8.01 -3.01
C PRO A 39 -22.68 7.66 -3.17
N GLN A 40 -21.80 8.46 -2.60
CA GLN A 40 -20.45 8.03 -2.36
C GLN A 40 -20.60 6.79 -1.48
N GLU A 41 -20.22 5.64 -1.97
CA GLU A 41 -20.07 4.47 -1.12
C GLU A 41 -19.13 4.91 0.00
N LEU A 42 -19.73 5.17 1.17
CA LEU A 42 -18.97 5.55 2.34
C LEU A 42 -18.08 4.35 2.67
N TYR A 43 -16.76 4.53 2.50
CA TYR A 43 -15.79 3.56 2.97
C TYR A 43 -16.10 3.24 4.44
N ALA A 44 -16.42 1.98 4.74
CA ALA A 44 -16.67 1.52 6.09
C ALA A 44 -15.33 1.20 6.77
N PRO A 45 -14.93 1.94 7.82
CA PRO A 45 -13.64 1.69 8.46
C PRO A 45 -13.55 0.26 9.02
N VAL A 46 -12.42 -0.38 8.76
CA VAL A 46 -12.11 -1.71 9.29
C VAL A 46 -11.79 -1.59 10.79
N PRO A 47 -12.47 -2.38 11.67
CA PRO A 47 -12.21 -2.34 13.10
C PRO A 47 -10.79 -2.80 13.46
N PRO A 48 -10.24 -2.36 14.63
CA PRO A 48 -8.86 -2.68 15.01
C PRO A 48 -8.50 -4.17 15.03
N ASN A 49 -9.39 -5.05 15.49
CA ASN A 49 -9.14 -6.50 15.54
C ASN A 49 -9.06 -7.12 14.13
N ASP A 50 -9.93 -6.67 13.23
CA ASP A 50 -9.95 -7.13 11.85
C ASP A 50 -8.73 -6.56 11.09
N MET A 51 -8.32 -5.33 11.42
CA MET A 51 -7.08 -4.74 10.92
C MET A 51 -5.85 -5.52 11.37
N ASP A 52 -5.77 -5.93 12.65
CA ASP A 52 -4.71 -6.80 13.17
C ASP A 52 -4.63 -8.10 12.37
N ALA A 53 -5.78 -8.74 12.11
CA ALA A 53 -5.87 -9.96 11.33
C ALA A 53 -5.41 -9.75 9.87
N LEU A 54 -5.80 -8.62 9.27
CA LEU A 54 -5.46 -8.28 7.89
C LEU A 54 -3.96 -8.10 7.69
N VAL A 55 -3.27 -7.39 8.62
CA VAL A 55 -1.83 -7.14 8.51
C VAL A 55 -0.95 -8.27 9.02
N ALA A 56 -1.52 -9.25 9.74
CA ALA A 56 -0.76 -10.34 10.35
C ALA A 56 0.22 -11.07 9.41
N PRO A 57 -0.10 -11.32 8.11
CA PRO A 57 0.80 -12.00 7.19
C PRO A 57 2.08 -11.23 6.84
N ILE A 58 2.10 -9.90 7.05
CA ILE A 58 3.20 -9.02 6.63
C ILE A 58 3.82 -8.22 7.78
N ALA A 59 3.20 -8.18 8.96
CA ALA A 59 3.61 -7.29 10.05
C ALA A 59 5.07 -7.52 10.53
N LEU A 60 5.61 -8.72 10.37
CA LEU A 60 6.98 -9.06 10.80
C LEU A 60 8.02 -8.95 9.66
N TYR A 61 7.64 -8.43 8.51
CA TYR A 61 8.60 -8.13 7.46
C TYR A 61 9.38 -6.85 7.78
N PRO A 62 10.59 -6.68 7.22
CA PRO A 62 11.33 -5.42 7.33
C PRO A 62 10.51 -4.22 6.87
N ASP A 63 10.67 -3.08 7.55
CA ASP A 63 9.82 -1.89 7.35
C ASP A 63 9.76 -1.42 5.90
N ALA A 64 10.90 -1.41 5.21
CA ALA A 64 10.95 -1.02 3.81
C ALA A 64 10.11 -1.95 2.92
N LEU A 65 10.12 -3.25 3.19
CA LEU A 65 9.33 -4.23 2.43
C LEU A 65 7.83 -4.10 2.74
N VAL A 66 7.47 -3.86 4.00
CA VAL A 66 6.06 -3.59 4.38
C VAL A 66 5.53 -2.39 3.62
N ALA A 67 6.29 -1.29 3.56
CA ALA A 67 5.89 -0.09 2.82
C ALA A 67 5.66 -0.38 1.32
N GLN A 68 6.52 -1.17 0.70
CA GLN A 68 6.35 -1.58 -0.70
C GLN A 68 5.12 -2.47 -0.90
N ILE A 69 4.87 -3.42 0.00
CA ILE A 69 3.68 -4.27 -0.05
C ILE A 69 2.41 -3.45 0.08
N LEU A 70 2.34 -2.54 1.05
CA LEU A 70 1.18 -1.68 1.26
C LEU A 70 0.90 -0.80 0.03
N GLY A 71 1.95 -0.23 -0.57
CA GLY A 71 1.83 0.52 -1.83
C GLY A 71 1.35 -0.35 -2.99
N ALA A 72 2.01 -1.48 -3.23
CA ALA A 72 1.65 -2.40 -4.32
C ALA A 72 0.23 -2.97 -4.18
N SER A 73 -0.25 -3.17 -2.95
CA SER A 73 -1.59 -3.69 -2.69
C SER A 73 -2.71 -2.76 -3.16
N THR A 74 -2.43 -1.48 -3.39
CA THR A 74 -3.38 -0.54 -3.99
C THR A 74 -3.55 -0.74 -5.51
N TYR A 75 -2.73 -1.60 -6.12
CA TYR A 75 -2.74 -1.95 -7.54
C TYR A 75 -2.83 -3.47 -7.75
N PRO A 76 -3.90 -4.15 -7.29
CA PRO A 76 -3.99 -5.62 -7.32
C PRO A 76 -3.87 -6.21 -8.73
N ASP A 77 -4.40 -5.53 -9.75
CA ASP A 77 -4.30 -5.97 -11.14
C ASP A 77 -2.84 -5.95 -11.64
N GLN A 78 -2.06 -4.94 -11.23
CA GLN A 78 -0.63 -4.88 -11.57
C GLN A 78 0.16 -5.95 -10.81
N VAL A 79 -0.22 -6.26 -9.56
CA VAL A 79 0.39 -7.35 -8.78
C VAL A 79 0.19 -8.69 -9.50
N GLU A 80 -1.01 -8.96 -10.00
CA GLU A 80 -1.30 -10.19 -10.77
C GLU A 80 -0.49 -10.24 -12.07
N ALA A 81 -0.45 -9.13 -12.82
CA ALA A 81 0.32 -9.02 -14.05
C ALA A 81 1.83 -9.20 -13.80
N ALA A 82 2.36 -8.60 -12.74
CA ALA A 82 3.77 -8.71 -12.38
C ALA A 82 4.15 -10.15 -11.94
N ASP A 83 3.28 -10.86 -11.23
CA ASP A 83 3.48 -12.27 -10.89
C ASP A 83 3.50 -13.15 -12.15
N ALA A 84 2.58 -12.92 -13.08
CA ALA A 84 2.56 -13.61 -14.37
C ALA A 84 3.84 -13.33 -15.19
N PHE A 85 4.32 -12.09 -15.17
CA PHE A 85 5.57 -11.69 -15.81
C PHE A 85 6.79 -12.42 -15.21
N VAL A 86 6.87 -12.50 -13.88
CA VAL A 86 7.94 -13.25 -13.19
C VAL A 86 7.92 -14.72 -13.62
N LYS A 87 6.74 -15.33 -13.65
CA LYS A 87 6.57 -16.74 -14.07
C LYS A 87 6.92 -16.98 -15.53
N ALA A 88 6.69 -16.01 -16.41
CA ALA A 88 7.10 -16.08 -17.82
C ALA A 88 8.60 -15.90 -18.03
N ASN A 89 9.30 -15.27 -17.09
CA ASN A 89 10.72 -14.95 -17.17
C ASN A 89 11.56 -15.76 -16.16
N LEU A 90 11.28 -17.06 -16.03
CA LEU A 90 12.00 -17.97 -15.15
C LEU A 90 13.52 -17.95 -15.44
N GLY A 91 14.32 -17.72 -14.38
CA GLY A 91 15.77 -17.62 -14.48
C GLY A 91 16.29 -16.18 -14.50
N MET A 92 15.44 -15.18 -14.67
CA MET A 92 15.78 -13.80 -14.38
C MET A 92 15.50 -13.48 -12.90
N THR A 93 16.36 -12.73 -12.27
CA THR A 93 16.21 -12.31 -10.87
C THR A 93 16.72 -10.88 -10.66
N GLY A 94 16.21 -10.21 -9.65
CA GLY A 94 16.66 -8.90 -9.22
C GLY A 94 16.63 -7.86 -10.35
N ASP A 95 17.76 -7.16 -10.54
CA ASP A 95 17.87 -6.05 -11.49
C ASP A 95 17.58 -6.43 -12.94
N ARG A 96 17.88 -7.67 -13.33
CA ARG A 96 17.57 -8.15 -14.70
C ARG A 96 16.09 -8.24 -14.95
N LEU A 97 15.33 -8.69 -13.96
CA LEU A 97 13.88 -8.79 -14.04
C LEU A 97 13.24 -7.40 -14.08
N GLN A 98 13.74 -6.48 -13.24
CA GLN A 98 13.30 -5.08 -13.27
C GLN A 98 13.63 -4.41 -14.61
N GLN A 99 14.82 -4.67 -15.16
CA GLN A 99 15.20 -4.12 -16.45
C GLN A 99 14.34 -4.67 -17.60
N ALA A 100 13.96 -5.95 -17.55
CA ALA A 100 13.05 -6.55 -18.54
C ALA A 100 11.62 -6.00 -18.44
N ALA A 101 11.21 -5.50 -17.27
CA ALA A 101 9.89 -4.93 -17.00
C ALA A 101 9.85 -3.38 -17.17
N GLN A 102 10.91 -2.74 -17.72
CA GLN A 102 10.98 -1.27 -17.82
C GLN A 102 9.90 -0.67 -18.72
N ASP A 103 9.40 -1.43 -19.69
CA ASP A 103 8.34 -0.98 -20.59
C ASP A 103 6.93 -1.21 -20.01
N GLU A 104 6.84 -1.87 -18.86
CA GLU A 104 5.59 -2.04 -18.14
C GLU A 104 5.30 -0.76 -17.33
N GLU A 105 4.13 -0.19 -17.52
CA GLU A 105 3.71 1.03 -16.81
C GLU A 105 3.19 0.74 -15.39
N TRP A 106 3.93 -0.09 -14.63
CA TRP A 106 3.54 -0.43 -13.26
C TRP A 106 3.98 0.62 -12.25
N ASP A 107 3.21 0.69 -11.15
CA ASP A 107 3.57 1.54 -10.02
C ASP A 107 4.98 1.16 -9.47
N PRO A 108 5.77 2.14 -9.03
CA PRO A 108 7.10 1.88 -8.47
C PRO A 108 7.12 0.86 -7.32
N SER A 109 6.06 0.75 -6.53
CA SER A 109 5.95 -0.24 -5.46
C SER A 109 5.79 -1.67 -6.00
N VAL A 110 5.06 -1.86 -7.10
CA VAL A 110 4.93 -3.14 -7.80
C VAL A 110 6.27 -3.51 -8.46
N MET A 111 6.91 -2.56 -9.16
CA MET A 111 8.24 -2.74 -9.74
C MET A 111 9.29 -3.16 -8.69
N ALA A 112 9.25 -2.56 -7.50
CA ALA A 112 10.16 -2.93 -6.41
C ALA A 112 9.95 -4.37 -5.93
N LEU A 113 8.71 -4.90 -5.98
CA LEU A 113 8.41 -6.27 -5.59
C LEU A 113 8.92 -7.33 -6.55
N LEU A 114 9.34 -6.98 -7.77
CA LEU A 114 10.03 -7.90 -8.68
C LEU A 114 11.33 -8.47 -8.08
N GLN A 115 11.94 -7.76 -7.13
CA GLN A 115 13.08 -8.27 -6.36
C GLN A 115 12.69 -9.34 -5.32
N PHE A 116 11.40 -9.47 -5.02
CA PHE A 116 10.83 -10.38 -4.02
C PHE A 116 9.76 -11.30 -4.63
N PRO A 117 10.11 -12.20 -5.57
CA PRO A 117 9.15 -13.03 -6.28
C PRO A 117 8.21 -13.81 -5.36
N SER A 118 8.72 -14.30 -4.23
CA SER A 118 7.91 -15.05 -3.26
C SER A 118 6.87 -14.18 -2.53
N VAL A 119 7.14 -12.89 -2.37
CA VAL A 119 6.16 -11.94 -1.81
C VAL A 119 5.11 -11.62 -2.86
N LEU A 120 5.54 -11.33 -4.08
CA LEU A 120 4.68 -11.03 -5.21
C LEU A 120 3.70 -12.20 -5.49
N GLU A 121 4.21 -13.42 -5.50
CA GLU A 121 3.40 -14.63 -5.63
C GLU A 121 2.34 -14.76 -4.51
N LYS A 122 2.71 -14.49 -3.26
CA LYS A 122 1.75 -14.49 -2.14
C LYS A 122 0.63 -13.48 -2.30
N LEU A 123 0.96 -12.27 -2.76
CA LEU A 123 -0.02 -11.22 -3.03
C LEU A 123 -0.96 -11.65 -4.17
N ALA A 124 -0.42 -12.15 -5.27
CA ALA A 124 -1.17 -12.60 -6.44
C ALA A 124 -2.07 -13.82 -6.14
N GLN A 125 -1.58 -14.77 -5.33
CA GLN A 125 -2.38 -15.93 -4.91
C GLN A 125 -3.54 -15.58 -3.97
N ASN A 126 -3.52 -14.41 -3.34
CA ASN A 126 -4.49 -13.96 -2.35
C ASN A 126 -5.07 -12.58 -2.73
N LEU A 127 -5.49 -12.39 -4.00
CA LEU A 127 -5.91 -11.08 -4.53
C LEU A 127 -7.02 -10.41 -3.72
N GLY A 128 -7.99 -11.17 -3.21
CA GLY A 128 -9.03 -10.62 -2.35
C GLY A 128 -8.48 -10.02 -1.05
N TRP A 129 -7.52 -10.68 -0.42
CA TRP A 129 -6.80 -10.16 0.73
C TRP A 129 -5.90 -8.98 0.35
N THR A 130 -5.21 -9.06 -0.79
CA THR A 130 -4.35 -7.98 -1.31
C THR A 130 -5.15 -6.71 -1.58
N SER A 131 -6.31 -6.84 -2.22
CA SER A 131 -7.22 -5.71 -2.46
C SER A 131 -7.70 -5.07 -1.15
N ALA A 132 -8.15 -5.90 -0.18
CA ALA A 132 -8.55 -5.40 1.14
C ALA A 132 -7.41 -4.68 1.87
N LEU A 133 -6.17 -5.18 1.75
CA LEU A 133 -4.98 -4.52 2.29
C LEU A 133 -4.71 -3.17 1.60
N GLY A 134 -4.90 -3.11 0.28
CA GLY A 134 -4.79 -1.88 -0.52
C GLY A 134 -5.83 -0.84 -0.09
N ASP A 135 -7.08 -1.25 0.08
CA ASP A 135 -8.17 -0.38 0.50
C ASP A 135 -7.89 0.28 1.85
N VAL A 136 -7.45 -0.50 2.86
CA VAL A 136 -7.11 0.08 4.17
C VAL A 136 -5.84 0.92 4.11
N SER A 137 -4.89 0.58 3.26
CA SER A 137 -3.66 1.36 3.06
C SER A 137 -3.97 2.75 2.50
N ALA A 138 -4.93 2.84 1.58
CA ALA A 138 -5.37 4.09 0.99
C ALA A 138 -6.25 4.93 1.92
N ASN A 139 -7.11 4.30 2.73
CA ASN A 139 -8.17 4.99 3.46
C ASN A 139 -7.93 5.07 4.98
N GLN A 140 -7.13 4.15 5.57
CA GLN A 140 -6.87 4.04 7.01
C GLN A 140 -5.38 3.83 7.32
N GLN A 141 -4.48 4.52 6.63
CA GLN A 141 -3.03 4.31 6.75
C GLN A 141 -2.52 4.35 8.20
N ALA A 142 -3.01 5.28 9.02
CA ALA A 142 -2.59 5.39 10.42
C ALA A 142 -2.98 4.14 11.24
N ASP A 143 -4.18 3.59 10.99
CA ASP A 143 -4.68 2.40 11.68
C ASP A 143 -3.93 1.14 11.22
N VAL A 144 -3.57 1.05 9.93
CA VAL A 144 -2.70 -0.01 9.39
C VAL A 144 -1.35 0.00 10.10
N MET A 145 -0.70 1.16 10.20
CA MET A 145 0.60 1.26 10.88
C MET A 145 0.48 0.91 12.37
N ALA A 146 -0.59 1.36 13.03
CA ALA A 146 -0.84 1.01 14.44
C ALA A 146 -1.08 -0.50 14.61
N ALA A 147 -1.81 -1.15 13.69
CA ALA A 147 -2.03 -2.59 13.70
C ALA A 147 -0.73 -3.37 13.51
N ILE A 148 0.13 -2.94 12.58
CA ILE A 148 1.46 -3.53 12.40
C ILE A 148 2.27 -3.48 13.70
N GLN A 149 2.27 -2.34 14.40
CA GLN A 149 2.98 -2.21 15.67
C GLN A 149 2.38 -3.09 16.76
N ARG A 150 1.05 -3.20 16.85
CA ARG A 150 0.39 -4.13 17.80
C ARG A 150 0.78 -5.59 17.54
N MET A 151 0.83 -5.98 16.26
CA MET A 151 1.21 -7.35 15.89
C MET A 151 2.70 -7.62 16.18
N ARG A 152 3.59 -6.65 15.96
CA ARG A 152 4.99 -6.75 16.36
C ARG A 152 5.16 -6.88 17.85
N ALA A 153 4.42 -6.07 18.63
CA ALA A 153 4.44 -6.19 20.09
C ALA A 153 4.00 -7.58 20.56
N LYS A 154 2.89 -8.12 20.02
CA LYS A 154 2.43 -9.49 20.32
C LYS A 154 3.50 -10.54 20.04
N ALA A 155 4.16 -10.48 18.87
CA ALA A 155 5.22 -11.42 18.51
C ALA A 155 6.48 -11.25 19.38
N TYR A 156 6.83 -10.02 19.75
CA TYR A 156 7.96 -9.70 20.61
C TYR A 156 7.74 -10.22 22.03
N ASP A 157 6.56 -9.96 22.61
CA ASP A 157 6.20 -10.41 23.96
C ASP A 157 6.06 -11.92 24.05
N ALA A 158 5.59 -12.58 22.98
CA ALA A 158 5.60 -14.04 22.86
C ALA A 158 7.01 -14.62 22.68
N GLY A 159 8.04 -13.78 22.54
CA GLY A 159 9.43 -14.19 22.35
C GLY A 159 9.74 -14.73 20.96
N ASN A 160 8.85 -14.54 19.99
CA ASN A 160 8.98 -15.01 18.61
C ASN A 160 9.59 -13.97 17.66
N LEU A 161 9.66 -12.70 18.05
CA LEU A 161 10.31 -11.64 17.30
C LEU A 161 11.61 -11.23 18.00
N LYS A 162 12.75 -11.63 17.44
CA LYS A 162 14.09 -11.38 17.98
C LYS A 162 15.05 -11.00 16.88
N SER A 163 16.10 -10.24 17.24
CA SER A 163 17.24 -10.02 16.36
C SER A 163 17.98 -11.33 16.09
N GLY A 164 18.43 -11.51 14.85
CA GLY A 164 19.17 -12.68 14.40
C GLY A 164 20.17 -12.32 13.31
N GLN A 165 20.62 -13.32 12.57
CA GLN A 165 21.57 -13.12 11.48
C GLN A 165 20.97 -12.41 10.26
N GLN A 166 19.64 -12.45 10.13
CA GLN A 166 18.91 -11.99 8.95
C GLN A 166 18.20 -10.65 9.17
N ILE A 167 17.69 -10.44 10.38
CA ILE A 167 16.96 -9.23 10.78
C ILE A 167 17.51 -8.65 12.07
N LYS A 168 17.44 -7.33 12.18
CA LYS A 168 17.69 -6.57 13.40
C LYS A 168 16.35 -6.02 13.89
N VAL A 169 15.95 -6.38 15.10
CA VAL A 169 14.75 -5.89 15.78
C VAL A 169 15.17 -4.85 16.81
N VAL A 170 14.65 -3.65 16.67
CA VAL A 170 14.95 -2.52 17.56
C VAL A 170 13.65 -2.01 18.16
N LYS A 171 13.55 -2.02 19.49
CA LYS A 171 12.45 -1.38 20.21
C LYS A 171 12.84 0.06 20.48
N GLU A 172 12.39 1.00 19.66
CA GLU A 172 12.72 2.43 19.76
C GLU A 172 11.94 3.13 20.87
N SER A 173 10.71 2.66 21.12
CA SER A 173 9.86 3.13 22.20
C SER A 173 8.96 1.98 22.71
N PRO A 174 8.18 2.17 23.78
CA PRO A 174 7.24 1.16 24.25
C PRO A 174 6.32 0.63 23.15
N ASP A 175 5.92 1.48 22.20
CA ASP A 175 4.91 1.21 21.18
C ASP A 175 5.50 1.08 19.77
N ILE A 176 6.82 1.26 19.58
CA ILE A 176 7.47 1.24 18.26
C ILE A 176 8.57 0.18 18.23
N ILE A 177 8.35 -0.83 17.41
CA ILE A 177 9.30 -1.88 17.07
C ILE A 177 9.65 -1.75 15.60
N VAL A 178 10.92 -1.53 15.30
CA VAL A 178 11.49 -1.40 13.96
C VAL A 178 12.16 -2.71 13.58
N ILE A 179 11.88 -3.20 12.38
CA ILE A 179 12.51 -4.39 11.81
C ILE A 179 13.34 -3.96 10.60
N GLN A 180 14.63 -4.17 10.68
CA GLN A 180 15.58 -3.84 9.63
C GLN A 180 16.30 -5.10 9.14
N PRO A 181 16.77 -5.15 7.88
CA PRO A 181 17.70 -6.17 7.46
C PRO A 181 18.98 -6.10 8.31
N ALA A 182 19.54 -7.26 8.71
CA ALA A 182 20.83 -7.29 9.39
C ALA A 182 21.98 -6.84 8.47
N ASN A 183 21.86 -7.14 7.16
CA ASN A 183 22.71 -6.61 6.10
C ASN A 183 21.87 -5.67 5.21
N PRO A 184 22.21 -4.38 5.09
CA PRO A 184 21.44 -3.43 4.27
C PRO A 184 21.35 -3.78 2.77
N GLN A 185 22.26 -4.62 2.28
CA GLN A 185 22.31 -5.04 0.87
C GLN A 185 21.41 -6.27 0.59
N VAL A 186 20.90 -6.92 1.63
CA VAL A 186 20.11 -8.15 1.51
C VAL A 186 18.86 -8.05 2.36
N VAL A 187 17.72 -7.91 1.71
CA VAL A 187 16.43 -7.91 2.41
C VAL A 187 15.95 -9.36 2.53
N TYR A 188 15.89 -9.84 3.74
CA TYR A 188 15.35 -11.16 4.05
C TYR A 188 13.83 -11.11 4.19
N VAL A 189 13.14 -12.03 3.52
CA VAL A 189 11.69 -12.20 3.66
C VAL A 189 11.43 -13.33 4.65
N PRO A 190 11.01 -13.04 5.89
CA PRO A 190 10.76 -14.09 6.87
C PRO A 190 9.56 -14.94 6.46
N ALA A 191 9.73 -16.25 6.50
CA ALA A 191 8.64 -17.20 6.38
C ALA A 191 8.11 -17.52 7.78
N TYR A 192 6.87 -17.14 8.07
CA TYR A 192 6.23 -17.44 9.35
C TYR A 192 4.75 -17.78 9.17
N ASN A 193 4.20 -18.50 10.13
CA ASN A 193 2.78 -18.82 10.18
C ASN A 193 2.06 -17.79 11.07
N PRO A 194 1.18 -16.93 10.51
CA PRO A 194 0.45 -15.92 11.28
C PRO A 194 -0.40 -16.53 12.41
N THR A 195 -0.85 -17.79 12.28
CA THR A 195 -1.70 -18.42 13.30
C THR A 195 -0.96 -18.83 14.56
N VAL A 196 0.39 -18.80 14.58
CA VAL A 196 1.21 -19.27 15.72
C VAL A 196 2.17 -18.22 16.24
N ILE A 197 2.69 -17.36 15.37
CA ILE A 197 3.82 -16.47 15.69
C ILE A 197 3.49 -15.42 16.75
N TYR A 198 2.22 -15.06 16.91
CA TYR A 198 1.75 -13.99 17.79
C TYR A 198 1.34 -14.46 19.20
N GLY A 199 1.71 -15.67 19.59
CA GLY A 199 1.36 -16.26 20.89
C GLY A 199 -0.12 -16.68 21.03
N SER A 200 -0.96 -16.30 20.10
CA SER A 200 -2.36 -16.73 19.98
C SER A 200 -2.74 -16.87 18.50
N PRO A 201 -3.66 -17.76 18.14
CA PRO A 201 -4.10 -17.91 16.77
C PRO A 201 -4.70 -16.63 16.21
N VAL A 202 -4.21 -16.20 15.03
CA VAL A 202 -4.76 -15.08 14.27
C VAL A 202 -5.20 -15.63 12.92
N ALA A 203 -6.51 -15.66 12.71
CA ALA A 203 -7.09 -16.05 11.43
C ALA A 203 -7.17 -14.81 10.51
N THR A 204 -6.54 -14.88 9.35
CA THR A 204 -6.59 -13.80 8.36
C THR A 204 -7.60 -14.16 7.28
N PRO A 205 -8.74 -13.46 7.21
CA PRO A 205 -9.75 -13.70 6.17
C PRO A 205 -9.14 -13.49 4.77
N GLY A 206 -9.44 -14.42 3.86
CA GLY A 206 -8.98 -14.33 2.48
C GLY A 206 -7.50 -14.63 2.25
N TYR A 207 -6.72 -14.93 3.28
CA TYR A 207 -5.32 -15.31 3.16
C TYR A 207 -5.15 -16.82 3.38
N SER A 208 -4.70 -17.51 2.35
CA SER A 208 -4.42 -18.95 2.42
C SER A 208 -2.98 -19.19 2.87
N THR A 209 -2.82 -19.93 3.96
CA THR A 209 -1.51 -20.35 4.46
C THR A 209 -1.02 -21.63 3.78
N THR A 210 -1.52 -21.98 2.60
CA THR A 210 -1.13 -23.21 1.91
C THR A 210 0.38 -23.20 1.69
N ALA A 211 1.05 -24.06 2.47
CA ALA A 211 2.46 -24.44 2.38
C ALA A 211 3.50 -23.35 2.69
N VAL A 212 3.59 -22.93 3.93
CA VAL A 212 4.91 -22.62 4.47
C VAL A 212 5.30 -23.74 5.42
N ALA A 213 6.09 -24.67 4.92
CA ALA A 213 6.74 -25.66 5.78
C ALA A 213 7.55 -24.89 6.83
N THR A 214 7.13 -25.03 8.06
CA THR A 214 7.80 -24.47 9.23
C THR A 214 9.20 -25.07 9.33
N THR A 215 10.21 -24.36 8.84
CA THR A 215 11.54 -24.58 9.33
C THR A 215 11.76 -23.55 10.42
N ALA A 216 11.42 -23.95 11.64
CA ALA A 216 11.87 -23.24 12.83
C ALA A 216 13.40 -23.31 12.85
N VAL A 217 14.06 -22.16 12.87
CA VAL A 217 15.46 -22.00 13.25
C VAL A 217 15.52 -21.02 14.41
#